data_74636b37764e98eec6e338f650e56ca2
#
_entry.id   74636b37764e98eec6e338f650e56ca2
#
_cell.length_a   1.000
_cell.length_b   1.000
_cell.length_c   1.000
_cell.angle_alpha   90.00
_cell.angle_beta   90.00
_cell.angle_gamma   90.00
#
_symmetry.space_group_name_H-M   'P 1'
#
loop_
_entity.id
_entity.type
_entity.pdbx_description
1 polymer ?
#
loop_
_entity_poly.entity_id
_entity_poly.type
_entity_poly.pdbx_seq_one_letter_code
_entity_poly.pdbx_strand_id
1 'polypeptide(L)'
;MTAKNDDAVEALAAAVIPKTRLERCDGSLVDGWVTGEALDSPSGRMNLAQAATMARYLGIPEAALRQGGEDFDGLPHRRQVIGRFGGRLWIDDSKATNVAAVVAALHDAKEPVVILLGGQGKGEDYEPIADAMMGRRVQAICYGQDGAALAKATGGQRVETLAEAVEIARDSAPLGATILLAPACASFDQFT
;
A
#
# COMPACT_ATOMS: atom_id res chain seq x y z
N MET A 1 -0.13 4.23 -21.42
CA MET A 1 -0.55 3.00 -20.71
C MET A 1 -1.35 3.42 -19.48
N THR A 2 -2.49 2.83 -19.26
CA THR A 2 -3.40 3.17 -18.14
C THR A 2 -3.77 1.90 -17.38
N ALA A 3 -4.01 2.05 -16.07
CA ALA A 3 -4.62 0.98 -15.29
C ALA A 3 -6.08 0.81 -15.74
N LYS A 4 -6.52 -0.42 -15.87
CA LYS A 4 -7.91 -0.73 -16.21
C LYS A 4 -8.81 -0.36 -15.04
N ASN A 5 -9.96 0.27 -15.32
CA ASN A 5 -10.96 0.72 -14.33
C ASN A 5 -10.56 1.97 -13.49
N ASP A 6 -9.67 2.81 -13.98
CA ASP A 6 -9.43 4.14 -13.40
C ASP A 6 -10.08 5.20 -14.32
N ASP A 7 -11.29 5.63 -13.96
CA ASP A 7 -12.09 6.55 -14.76
C ASP A 7 -11.41 7.91 -14.98
N ALA A 8 -10.63 8.38 -14.00
CA ALA A 8 -9.89 9.63 -14.11
C ALA A 8 -8.73 9.52 -15.10
N VAL A 9 -8.00 8.41 -15.07
CA VAL A 9 -6.93 8.11 -16.02
C VAL A 9 -7.49 7.88 -17.43
N GLU A 10 -8.64 7.21 -17.54
CA GLU A 10 -9.35 7.02 -18.83
C GLU A 10 -9.77 8.34 -19.45
N ALA A 11 -10.39 9.24 -18.65
CA ALA A 11 -10.79 10.56 -19.10
C ALA A 11 -9.60 11.42 -19.54
N LEU A 12 -8.50 11.39 -18.77
CA LEU A 12 -7.27 12.09 -19.12
C LEU A 12 -6.65 11.53 -20.40
N ALA A 13 -6.58 10.21 -20.53
CA ALA A 13 -6.05 9.55 -21.71
C ALA A 13 -6.86 9.89 -22.97
N ALA A 14 -8.19 9.91 -22.87
CA ALA A 14 -9.07 10.30 -23.97
C ALA A 14 -8.89 11.77 -24.39
N ALA A 15 -8.55 12.66 -23.45
CA ALA A 15 -8.40 14.08 -23.69
C ALA A 15 -7.01 14.45 -24.25
N VAL A 16 -5.95 13.75 -23.87
CA VAL A 16 -4.55 14.19 -24.08
C VAL A 16 -3.82 13.35 -25.12
N ILE A 17 -4.18 12.07 -25.28
CA ILE A 17 -3.44 11.17 -26.18
C ILE A 17 -4.15 11.08 -27.52
N PRO A 18 -3.56 11.62 -28.62
CA PRO A 18 -4.09 11.35 -29.95
C PRO A 18 -4.10 9.85 -30.17
N LYS A 19 -5.17 9.28 -30.70
CA LYS A 19 -5.55 7.85 -30.94
C LYS A 19 -4.44 6.81 -31.17
N THR A 20 -3.24 7.06 -30.75
CA THR A 20 -2.11 6.17 -30.78
C THR A 20 -2.14 5.28 -29.55
N ARG A 21 -2.70 4.09 -29.73
CA ARG A 21 -2.43 2.89 -28.95
C ARG A 21 -2.43 3.07 -27.42
N LEU A 22 -3.61 3.27 -26.88
CA LEU A 22 -3.86 3.03 -25.46
C LEU A 22 -3.87 1.51 -25.22
N GLU A 23 -2.94 1.02 -24.45
CA GLU A 23 -2.95 -0.35 -23.97
C GLU A 23 -3.41 -0.36 -22.52
N ARG A 24 -4.50 -1.07 -22.27
CA ARG A 24 -5.03 -1.29 -20.93
C ARG A 24 -4.39 -2.52 -20.34
N CYS A 25 -3.84 -2.38 -19.15
CA CYS A 25 -3.31 -3.51 -18.41
C CYS A 25 -4.04 -3.68 -17.07
N ASP A 26 -4.14 -4.91 -16.63
CA ASP A 26 -4.56 -5.29 -15.29
C ASP A 26 -3.66 -6.43 -14.79
N GLY A 27 -3.80 -6.77 -13.51
CA GLY A 27 -2.96 -7.80 -12.89
C GLY A 27 -3.02 -9.17 -13.55
N SER A 28 -4.07 -9.46 -14.36
CA SER A 28 -4.22 -10.74 -15.06
C SER A 28 -3.17 -10.98 -16.14
N LEU A 29 -2.51 -9.94 -16.64
CA LEU A 29 -1.40 -10.04 -17.59
C LEU A 29 -0.17 -10.80 -17.05
N VAL A 30 -0.10 -10.98 -15.76
CA VAL A 30 0.96 -11.71 -15.07
C VAL A 30 0.43 -12.89 -14.25
N ASP A 31 -0.78 -13.36 -14.57
CA ASP A 31 -1.33 -14.56 -13.96
C ASP A 31 -0.46 -15.79 -14.27
N GLY A 32 -0.24 -16.59 -13.24
CA GLY A 32 0.64 -17.76 -13.32
C GLY A 32 2.14 -17.44 -13.30
N TRP A 33 2.53 -16.17 -13.17
CA TRP A 33 3.93 -15.87 -12.87
C TRP A 33 4.21 -16.20 -11.41
N VAL A 34 5.33 -16.85 -11.16
CA VAL A 34 5.88 -16.98 -9.81
C VAL A 34 6.39 -15.60 -9.41
N THR A 35 5.96 -15.10 -8.26
CA THR A 35 6.37 -13.81 -7.74
C THR A 35 6.77 -13.92 -6.29
N GLY A 36 7.77 -13.15 -5.91
CA GLY A 36 8.14 -13.00 -4.51
C GLY A 36 7.03 -12.34 -3.66
N GLU A 37 7.16 -12.41 -2.35
CA GLU A 37 6.15 -11.89 -1.39
C GLU A 37 5.86 -10.38 -1.59
N ALA A 38 6.84 -9.62 -2.11
CA ALA A 38 6.72 -8.20 -2.41
C ALA A 38 5.65 -7.89 -3.48
N LEU A 39 5.47 -8.79 -4.44
CA LEU A 39 4.52 -8.64 -5.54
C LEU A 39 3.22 -9.47 -5.34
N ASP A 40 3.13 -10.28 -4.29
CA ASP A 40 1.96 -11.11 -4.00
C ASP A 40 0.82 -10.29 -3.34
N SER A 41 0.34 -9.30 -4.09
CA SER A 41 -0.82 -8.49 -3.71
C SER A 41 -1.49 -7.92 -4.97
N PRO A 42 -2.77 -7.48 -4.92
CA PRO A 42 -3.43 -6.85 -6.05
C PRO A 42 -2.64 -5.67 -6.64
N SER A 43 -2.14 -4.76 -5.83
CA SER A 43 -1.35 -3.63 -6.32
C SER A 43 0.04 -4.04 -6.83
N GLY A 44 0.68 -5.02 -6.18
CA GLY A 44 1.95 -5.59 -6.64
C GLY A 44 1.84 -6.22 -8.03
N ARG A 45 0.80 -7.04 -8.25
CA ARG A 45 0.51 -7.65 -9.57
C ARG A 45 0.20 -6.60 -10.63
N MET A 46 -0.55 -5.54 -10.28
CA MET A 46 -0.82 -4.44 -11.20
C MET A 46 0.48 -3.72 -11.61
N ASN A 47 1.35 -3.41 -10.65
CA ASN A 47 2.64 -2.77 -10.90
C ASN A 47 3.53 -3.65 -11.80
N LEU A 48 3.58 -4.97 -11.54
CA LEU A 48 4.31 -5.92 -12.38
C LEU A 48 3.75 -5.98 -13.79
N ALA A 49 2.42 -6.02 -13.94
CA ALA A 49 1.76 -6.03 -15.26
C ALA A 49 2.08 -4.78 -16.06
N GLN A 50 2.09 -3.61 -15.41
CA GLN A 50 2.45 -2.34 -16.04
C GLN A 50 3.93 -2.33 -16.47
N ALA A 51 4.84 -2.76 -15.59
CA ALA A 51 6.26 -2.86 -15.89
C ALA A 51 6.55 -3.83 -17.04
N ALA A 52 5.95 -5.03 -16.99
CA ALA A 52 6.07 -6.04 -18.05
C ALA A 52 5.54 -5.53 -19.39
N THR A 53 4.41 -4.82 -19.38
CA THR A 53 3.87 -4.24 -20.61
C THR A 53 4.82 -3.21 -21.22
N MET A 54 5.38 -2.30 -20.41
CA MET A 54 6.39 -1.33 -20.88
C MET A 54 7.63 -2.02 -21.43
N ALA A 55 8.12 -3.03 -20.73
CA ALA A 55 9.31 -3.75 -21.16
C ALA A 55 9.12 -4.56 -22.45
N ARG A 56 7.92 -5.11 -22.67
CA ARG A 56 7.54 -5.73 -23.97
C ARG A 56 7.63 -4.75 -25.13
N TYR A 57 7.21 -3.49 -24.93
CA TYR A 57 7.40 -2.43 -25.95
C TYR A 57 8.85 -2.13 -26.27
N LEU A 58 9.75 -2.34 -25.32
CA LEU A 58 11.19 -2.22 -25.52
C LEU A 58 11.84 -3.48 -26.11
N GLY A 59 11.04 -4.49 -26.44
CA GLY A 59 11.51 -5.74 -27.06
C GLY A 59 12.16 -6.73 -26.08
N ILE A 60 11.93 -6.57 -24.77
CA ILE A 60 12.43 -7.51 -23.76
C ILE A 60 11.71 -8.84 -23.89
N PRO A 61 12.44 -9.99 -24.01
CA PRO A 61 11.84 -11.31 -24.14
C PRO A 61 11.01 -11.70 -22.92
N GLU A 62 9.90 -12.42 -23.13
CA GLU A 62 8.98 -12.86 -22.09
C GLU A 62 9.66 -13.65 -20.96
N ALA A 63 10.65 -14.49 -21.30
CA ALA A 63 11.41 -15.25 -20.30
C ALA A 63 12.17 -14.33 -19.34
N ALA A 64 12.78 -13.24 -19.85
CA ALA A 64 13.49 -12.26 -19.02
C ALA A 64 12.52 -11.42 -18.15
N LEU A 65 11.31 -11.14 -18.66
CA LEU A 65 10.27 -10.45 -17.88
C LEU A 65 9.81 -11.30 -16.70
N ARG A 66 9.58 -12.60 -16.93
CA ARG A 66 9.21 -13.55 -15.87
C ARG A 66 10.31 -13.67 -14.83
N GLN A 67 11.55 -13.87 -15.28
CA GLN A 67 12.70 -13.96 -14.38
C GLN A 67 12.85 -12.68 -13.54
N GLY A 68 12.70 -11.49 -14.14
CA GLY A 68 12.73 -10.23 -13.41
C GLY A 68 11.62 -10.10 -12.37
N GLY A 69 10.44 -10.67 -12.62
CA GLY A 69 9.36 -10.72 -11.63
C GLY A 69 9.62 -11.70 -10.49
N GLU A 70 10.28 -12.84 -10.77
CA GLU A 70 10.69 -13.83 -9.78
C GLU A 70 11.82 -13.31 -8.88
N ASP A 71 12.78 -12.61 -9.46
CA ASP A 71 13.98 -12.11 -8.76
C ASP A 71 13.72 -10.79 -8.00
N PHE A 72 12.53 -10.19 -8.13
CA PHE A 72 12.22 -8.91 -7.51
C PHE A 72 11.85 -9.04 -6.04
N ASP A 73 12.75 -8.65 -5.15
CA ASP A 73 12.56 -8.70 -3.69
C ASP A 73 11.77 -7.50 -3.11
N GLY A 74 11.30 -6.58 -3.94
CA GLY A 74 10.61 -5.37 -3.52
C GLY A 74 11.54 -4.17 -3.37
N LEU A 75 10.96 -3.05 -2.97
CA LEU A 75 11.69 -1.82 -2.66
C LEU A 75 11.64 -1.56 -1.14
N PRO A 76 12.72 -1.01 -0.54
CA PRO A 76 12.70 -0.62 0.86
C PRO A 76 11.52 0.32 1.16
N HIS A 77 10.85 0.08 2.27
CA HIS A 77 9.73 0.90 2.75
C HIS A 77 8.49 0.92 1.86
N ARG A 78 8.37 0.01 0.88
CA ARG A 78 7.19 -0.17 0.04
C ARG A 78 6.64 -1.56 0.23
N ARG A 79 5.65 -1.67 1.12
CA ARG A 79 5.02 -2.94 1.51
C ARG A 79 6.06 -4.02 1.86
N GLN A 80 7.18 -3.56 2.42
CA GLN A 80 8.30 -4.41 2.78
C GLN A 80 7.92 -5.31 3.95
N VAL A 81 7.99 -6.62 3.75
CA VAL A 81 7.83 -7.59 4.83
C VAL A 81 9.06 -7.53 5.73
N ILE A 82 8.88 -7.07 6.95
CA ILE A 82 9.95 -7.02 7.98
C ILE A 82 10.18 -8.41 8.58
N GLY A 83 9.10 -9.18 8.72
CA GLY A 83 9.16 -10.53 9.25
C GLY A 83 7.91 -10.94 10.02
N ARG A 84 7.98 -12.12 10.64
CA ARG A 84 6.94 -12.65 11.52
C ARG A 84 7.45 -12.71 12.96
N PHE A 85 6.90 -11.87 13.83
CA PHE A 85 7.30 -11.78 15.22
C PHE A 85 6.08 -11.95 16.13
N GLY A 86 6.19 -12.76 17.15
CA GLY A 86 5.10 -13.04 18.10
C GLY A 86 3.82 -13.56 17.42
N GLY A 87 3.94 -14.32 16.32
CA GLY A 87 2.81 -14.87 15.57
C GLY A 87 2.07 -13.84 14.70
N ARG A 88 2.65 -12.67 14.43
CA ARG A 88 2.09 -11.58 13.63
C ARG A 88 3.01 -11.24 12.47
N LEU A 89 2.43 -10.85 11.32
CA LEU A 89 3.16 -10.37 10.15
C LEU A 89 3.40 -8.86 10.29
N TRP A 90 4.64 -8.43 10.14
CA TRP A 90 5.02 -7.01 10.20
C TRP A 90 5.39 -6.50 8.82
N ILE A 91 4.73 -5.42 8.39
CA ILE A 91 4.93 -4.80 7.09
C ILE A 91 5.26 -3.31 7.26
N ASP A 92 6.36 -2.89 6.65
CA ASP A 92 6.74 -1.49 6.50
C ASP A 92 6.32 -0.97 5.12
N ASP A 93 5.32 -0.11 5.11
CA ASP A 93 4.89 0.69 3.97
C ASP A 93 4.96 2.18 4.30
N SER A 94 6.05 2.59 4.95
CA SER A 94 6.24 3.98 5.38
C SER A 94 6.30 4.98 4.21
N LYS A 95 6.40 4.52 2.97
CA LYS A 95 6.21 5.31 1.76
C LYS A 95 4.74 5.63 1.44
N ALA A 96 3.77 5.03 2.12
CA ALA A 96 2.35 5.37 2.03
C ALA A 96 2.07 6.68 2.81
N THR A 97 2.56 7.82 2.29
CA THR A 97 2.50 9.15 2.93
C THR A 97 1.35 10.01 2.43
N ASN A 98 0.30 9.41 1.90
CA ASN A 98 -0.96 10.04 1.51
C ASN A 98 -2.13 9.06 1.68
N VAL A 99 -3.35 9.59 1.70
CA VAL A 99 -4.58 8.84 1.93
C VAL A 99 -4.79 7.72 0.90
N ALA A 100 -4.59 8.01 -0.38
CA ALA A 100 -4.82 7.02 -1.45
C ALA A 100 -3.87 5.81 -1.34
N ALA A 101 -2.61 6.05 -0.96
CA ALA A 101 -1.64 4.97 -0.73
C ALA A 101 -2.03 4.09 0.46
N VAL A 102 -2.54 4.69 1.55
CA VAL A 102 -3.04 3.93 2.72
C VAL A 102 -4.25 3.08 2.36
N VAL A 103 -5.20 3.63 1.60
CA VAL A 103 -6.37 2.88 1.12
C VAL A 103 -5.93 1.67 0.30
N ALA A 104 -4.98 1.84 -0.63
CA ALA A 104 -4.42 0.73 -1.40
C ALA A 104 -3.72 -0.30 -0.52
N ALA A 105 -2.91 0.14 0.46
CA ALA A 105 -2.23 -0.74 1.41
C ALA A 105 -3.21 -1.55 2.27
N LEU A 106 -4.33 -0.95 2.70
CA LEU A 106 -5.40 -1.63 3.40
C LEU A 106 -6.06 -2.70 2.52
N HIS A 107 -6.36 -2.40 1.25
CA HIS A 107 -6.96 -3.39 0.34
C HIS A 107 -6.03 -4.60 0.11
N ASP A 108 -4.72 -4.39 0.11
CA ASP A 108 -3.73 -5.45 -0.06
C ASP A 108 -3.48 -6.25 1.23
N ALA A 109 -3.84 -5.73 2.41
CA ALA A 109 -3.52 -6.34 3.68
C ALA A 109 -4.47 -7.49 4.03
N LYS A 110 -3.90 -8.61 4.50
CA LYS A 110 -4.65 -9.79 4.99
C LYS A 110 -5.11 -9.54 6.44
N GLU A 111 -6.40 -9.72 6.69
CA GLU A 111 -7.02 -9.52 8.00
C GLU A 111 -6.74 -10.66 9.01
N PRO A 112 -6.76 -10.34 10.31
CA PRO A 112 -6.99 -9.02 10.90
C PRO A 112 -5.80 -8.08 10.72
N VAL A 113 -6.05 -6.76 10.68
CA VAL A 113 -5.01 -5.74 10.48
C VAL A 113 -4.97 -4.79 11.68
N VAL A 114 -3.78 -4.48 12.16
CA VAL A 114 -3.52 -3.32 13.01
C VAL A 114 -2.68 -2.34 12.19
N ILE A 115 -3.28 -1.20 11.83
CA ILE A 115 -2.60 -0.19 11.02
C ILE A 115 -2.07 0.95 11.90
N LEU A 116 -0.83 1.37 11.65
CA LEU A 116 -0.16 2.49 12.30
C LEU A 116 -0.23 3.70 11.37
N LEU A 117 -0.97 4.73 11.79
CA LEU A 117 -1.23 5.96 11.03
C LEU A 117 -0.67 7.16 11.79
N GLY A 118 -0.02 8.10 11.12
CA GLY A 118 0.42 9.30 11.81
C GLY A 118 1.59 10.04 11.15
N GLY A 119 1.95 11.14 11.79
CA GLY A 119 2.97 12.06 11.32
C GLY A 119 2.39 13.45 11.06
N GLN A 120 3.07 14.24 10.24
CA GLN A 120 2.64 15.57 9.81
C GLN A 120 1.83 15.47 8.51
N GLY A 121 0.53 15.72 8.59
CA GLY A 121 -0.39 15.73 7.46
C GLY A 121 -0.25 16.96 6.57
N LYS A 122 -0.86 16.88 5.41
CA LYS A 122 -0.89 17.97 4.40
C LYS A 122 -2.27 18.62 4.28
N GLY A 123 -3.15 18.40 5.28
CA GLY A 123 -4.54 18.87 5.24
C GLY A 123 -5.46 18.00 4.38
N GLU A 124 -5.11 16.74 4.19
CA GLU A 124 -5.95 15.76 3.47
C GLU A 124 -7.16 15.35 4.32
N ASP A 125 -8.23 14.95 3.65
CA ASP A 125 -9.37 14.32 4.28
C ASP A 125 -9.07 12.84 4.57
N TYR A 126 -9.26 12.39 5.81
CA TYR A 126 -8.98 11.04 6.25
C TYR A 126 -10.19 10.10 6.21
N GLU A 127 -11.38 10.59 5.89
CA GLU A 127 -12.59 9.75 5.76
C GLU A 127 -12.43 8.56 4.80
N PRO A 128 -11.73 8.67 3.65
CA PRO A 128 -11.51 7.52 2.78
C PRO A 128 -10.76 6.35 3.44
N ILE A 129 -9.93 6.63 4.47
CA ILE A 129 -9.27 5.57 5.25
C ILE A 129 -10.33 4.85 6.11
N ALA A 130 -11.21 5.60 6.77
CA ALA A 130 -12.31 5.03 7.56
C ALA A 130 -13.23 4.18 6.69
N ASP A 131 -13.58 4.65 5.49
CA ASP A 131 -14.38 3.90 4.53
C ASP A 131 -13.71 2.58 4.14
N ALA A 132 -12.39 2.60 3.89
CA ALA A 132 -11.61 1.39 3.57
C ALA A 132 -11.50 0.40 4.73
N MET A 133 -11.74 0.84 5.96
CA MET A 133 -11.78 0.00 7.17
C MET A 133 -13.17 -0.57 7.44
N MET A 134 -14.23 0.05 6.90
CA MET A 134 -15.62 -0.29 7.19
C MET A 134 -15.95 -1.75 6.87
N GLY A 135 -16.56 -2.45 7.82
CA GLY A 135 -16.93 -3.87 7.68
C GLY A 135 -15.76 -4.86 7.70
N ARG A 136 -14.55 -4.39 7.96
CA ARG A 136 -13.33 -5.18 8.02
C ARG A 136 -12.79 -5.30 9.44
N ARG A 137 -11.97 -6.32 9.71
CA ARG A 137 -11.27 -6.49 10.99
C ARG A 137 -9.97 -5.67 10.99
N VAL A 138 -10.13 -4.33 10.98
CA VAL A 138 -9.03 -3.38 10.99
C VAL A 138 -9.12 -2.51 12.23
N GLN A 139 -8.01 -2.34 12.93
CA GLN A 139 -7.84 -1.44 14.06
C GLN A 139 -6.75 -0.43 13.74
N ALA A 140 -7.00 0.86 13.97
CA ALA A 140 -6.02 1.91 13.78
C ALA A 140 -5.39 2.35 15.11
N ILE A 141 -4.09 2.58 15.10
CA ILE A 141 -3.34 3.27 16.15
C ILE A 141 -2.74 4.52 15.52
N CYS A 142 -3.09 5.69 16.05
CA CYS A 142 -2.80 6.97 15.43
C CYS A 142 -1.82 7.77 16.28
N TYR A 143 -0.74 8.27 15.67
CA TYR A 143 0.36 8.95 16.37
C TYR A 143 0.77 10.27 15.70
N GLY A 144 1.60 11.04 16.37
CA GLY A 144 2.20 12.27 15.82
C GLY A 144 1.24 13.44 15.72
N GLN A 145 1.62 14.43 14.92
CA GLN A 145 0.93 15.72 14.81
C GLN A 145 -0.53 15.57 14.39
N ASP A 146 -0.81 14.78 13.35
CA ASP A 146 -2.17 14.55 12.84
C ASP A 146 -2.87 13.35 13.51
N GLY A 147 -2.24 12.73 14.52
CA GLY A 147 -2.78 11.55 15.21
C GLY A 147 -4.18 11.74 15.77
N ALA A 148 -4.52 12.93 16.26
CA ALA A 148 -5.87 13.24 16.75
C ALA A 148 -6.92 13.28 15.63
N ALA A 149 -6.59 13.86 14.48
CA ALA A 149 -7.48 13.93 13.32
C ALA A 149 -7.71 12.54 12.71
N LEU A 150 -6.64 11.75 12.57
CA LEU A 150 -6.69 10.36 12.12
C LEU A 150 -7.52 9.48 13.06
N ALA A 151 -7.32 9.59 14.39
CA ALA A 151 -8.10 8.84 15.37
C ALA A 151 -9.58 9.21 15.33
N LYS A 152 -9.90 10.50 15.13
CA LYS A 152 -11.27 10.96 14.98
C LYS A 152 -11.95 10.37 13.74
N ALA A 153 -11.27 10.36 12.61
CA ALA A 153 -11.81 9.82 11.36
C ALA A 153 -11.99 8.29 11.43
N THR A 154 -10.98 7.57 11.91
CA THR A 154 -10.93 6.10 11.86
C THR A 154 -11.53 5.40 13.09
N GLY A 155 -11.87 6.13 14.15
CA GLY A 155 -12.21 5.55 15.44
C GLY A 155 -11.03 4.86 16.14
N GLY A 156 -9.80 5.14 15.71
CA GLY A 156 -8.58 4.52 16.22
C GLY A 156 -8.11 5.05 17.58
N GLN A 157 -7.18 4.33 18.19
CA GLN A 157 -6.53 4.73 19.43
C GLN A 157 -5.45 5.78 19.15
N ARG A 158 -5.49 6.94 19.87
CA ARG A 158 -4.44 7.95 19.79
C ARG A 158 -3.31 7.66 20.78
N VAL A 159 -2.08 7.87 20.33
CA VAL A 159 -0.83 7.88 21.12
C VAL A 159 0.04 9.06 20.67
N GLU A 160 1.17 9.31 21.36
CA GLU A 160 2.02 10.46 21.02
C GLU A 160 3.06 10.09 19.95
N THR A 161 3.64 8.90 20.03
CA THR A 161 4.80 8.52 19.21
C THR A 161 4.57 7.23 18.41
N LEU A 162 5.32 7.06 17.30
CA LEU A 162 5.35 5.80 16.57
C LEU A 162 5.85 4.65 17.46
N ALA A 163 6.81 4.90 18.35
CA ALA A 163 7.32 3.88 19.27
C ALA A 163 6.21 3.31 20.16
N GLU A 164 5.40 4.19 20.77
CA GLU A 164 4.23 3.78 21.55
C GLU A 164 3.21 3.00 20.70
N ALA A 165 2.97 3.45 19.46
CA ALA A 165 2.06 2.76 18.55
C ALA A 165 2.54 1.33 18.25
N VAL A 166 3.85 1.15 18.03
CA VAL A 166 4.47 -0.17 17.79
C VAL A 166 4.34 -1.06 19.02
N GLU A 167 4.58 -0.54 20.22
CA GLU A 167 4.45 -1.32 21.48
C GLU A 167 3.00 -1.79 21.69
N ILE A 168 2.03 -0.89 21.52
CA ILE A 168 0.61 -1.24 21.64
C ILE A 168 0.24 -2.27 20.58
N ALA A 169 0.64 -2.10 19.33
CA ALA A 169 0.38 -3.07 18.27
C ALA A 169 0.97 -4.44 18.59
N ARG A 170 2.21 -4.49 19.10
CA ARG A 170 2.87 -5.72 19.52
C ARG A 170 2.06 -6.45 20.59
N ASP A 171 1.53 -5.73 21.58
CA ASP A 171 0.91 -6.31 22.76
C ASP A 171 -0.58 -6.64 22.55
N SER A 172 -1.30 -5.81 21.75
CA SER A 172 -2.76 -5.92 21.57
C SER A 172 -3.19 -6.63 20.29
N ALA A 173 -2.36 -6.67 19.23
CA ALA A 173 -2.76 -7.29 17.99
C ALA A 173 -3.04 -8.79 18.17
N PRO A 174 -4.13 -9.33 17.60
CA PRO A 174 -4.44 -10.75 17.70
C PRO A 174 -3.38 -11.61 16.98
N LEU A 175 -3.27 -12.87 17.37
CA LEU A 175 -2.41 -13.83 16.66
C LEU A 175 -2.86 -13.96 15.20
N GLY A 176 -1.92 -14.04 14.30
CA GLY A 176 -2.17 -14.08 12.85
C GLY A 176 -2.45 -12.72 12.22
N ALA A 177 -2.47 -11.63 12.99
CA ALA A 177 -2.69 -10.29 12.46
C ALA A 177 -1.52 -9.80 11.58
N THR A 178 -1.85 -8.92 10.65
CA THR A 178 -0.89 -8.06 9.96
C THR A 178 -0.75 -6.74 10.72
N ILE A 179 0.46 -6.40 11.15
CA ILE A 179 0.79 -5.07 11.67
C ILE A 179 1.41 -4.29 10.52
N LEU A 180 0.72 -3.22 10.11
CA LEU A 180 1.02 -2.46 8.90
C LEU A 180 1.38 -1.01 9.26
N LEU A 181 2.63 -0.61 9.04
CA LEU A 181 3.01 0.80 9.06
C LEU A 181 2.69 1.43 7.71
N ALA A 182 1.66 2.26 7.64
CA ALA A 182 1.27 3.03 6.45
C ALA A 182 0.77 4.41 6.91
N PRO A 183 1.67 5.40 7.09
CA PRO A 183 1.42 6.55 7.95
C PRO A 183 0.38 7.56 7.45
N ALA A 184 0.04 7.59 6.18
CA ALA A 184 -0.77 8.64 5.51
C ALA A 184 -0.09 10.03 5.48
N CYS A 185 0.86 10.28 6.34
CA CYS A 185 1.49 11.57 6.59
C CYS A 185 3.01 11.51 6.36
N ALA A 186 3.65 12.66 6.28
CA ALA A 186 5.11 12.75 6.35
C ALA A 186 5.59 12.59 7.80
N SER A 187 6.84 12.20 7.99
CA SER A 187 7.40 11.88 9.31
C SER A 187 8.23 13.02 9.93
N PHE A 188 8.15 14.24 9.39
CA PHE A 188 9.00 15.38 9.81
C PHE A 188 8.75 15.86 11.24
N ASP A 189 7.66 15.44 11.88
CA ASP A 189 7.33 15.74 13.25
C ASP A 189 8.07 14.86 14.27
N GLN A 190 8.58 13.69 13.87
CA GLN A 190 9.22 12.73 14.76
C GLN A 190 10.64 12.29 14.33
N PHE A 191 10.98 12.48 13.05
CA PHE A 191 12.26 12.04 12.49
C PHE A 191 12.91 13.16 11.68
N THR A 192 14.20 13.38 11.86
CA THR A 192 15.03 14.36 11.14
C THR A 192 15.88 13.69 10.07
#